data_a6a806d2aac679cbb28e4b6e094f882b
#
_entry.id   a6a806d2aac679cbb28e4b6e094f882b
#
_cell.length_a   1.000
_cell.length_b   1.000
_cell.length_c   1.000
_cell.angle_alpha   90.00
_cell.angle_beta   90.00
_cell.angle_gamma   90.00
#
_symmetry.space_group_name_H-M   'P 1'
#
loop_
_entity.id
_entity.type
_entity.pdbx_description
1 polymer ?
#
loop_
_entity_poly.entity_id
_entity_poly.type
_entity_poly.pdbx_seq_one_letter_code
_entity_poly.pdbx_strand_id
1 'polypeptide(L)'
;METKTSDLKRAIVQSLAVAGVLALLASCHKQVAVAAPSPAPQPVAVAKAAPPATRETASAYVPVKTTPAMPSAETKATIQSLLDRIQDIYFDYDKHALRPDALSTLQADAKTLREILQQYPTYKLTVQGFCDERGSDEYNLALGDARARKAQEFLETLGLPASQLRTVSFGKEKQVCTDHDETCWQRNRRAHITQDQSS
;
A
#
# COMPACT_ATOMS: atom_id res chain seq x y z
N MET A 1 60.33 10.76 -21.57
CA MET A 1 60.43 12.01 -20.78
C MET A 1 59.07 12.66 -20.63
N GLU A 2 58.05 11.95 -20.10
CA GLU A 2 56.64 12.47 -19.99
C GLU A 2 55.93 12.14 -18.68
N THR A 3 56.66 12.00 -17.59
CA THR A 3 56.06 11.67 -16.28
C THR A 3 56.15 12.78 -15.23
N LYS A 4 56.57 14.00 -15.59
CA LYS A 4 56.84 15.06 -14.61
C LYS A 4 55.84 16.22 -14.59
N THR A 5 54.81 16.21 -15.45
CA THR A 5 53.83 17.30 -15.54
C THR A 5 52.46 16.96 -14.94
N SER A 6 52.19 15.69 -14.60
CA SER A 6 50.92 15.29 -13.97
C SER A 6 50.88 15.49 -12.46
N ASP A 7 52.03 15.47 -11.78
CA ASP A 7 52.09 15.62 -10.32
C ASP A 7 51.96 17.05 -9.83
N LEU A 8 52.30 18.03 -10.67
CA LEU A 8 52.24 19.44 -10.30
C LEU A 8 50.82 20.01 -10.32
N LYS A 9 49.90 19.37 -11.06
CA LYS A 9 48.48 19.79 -11.12
C LYS A 9 47.61 19.25 -9.97
N ARG A 10 48.09 18.22 -9.28
CA ARG A 10 47.40 17.66 -8.11
C ARG A 10 47.69 18.40 -6.80
N ALA A 11 48.79 19.11 -6.71
CA ALA A 11 49.20 19.82 -5.49
C ALA A 11 48.55 21.20 -5.30
N ILE A 12 47.90 21.76 -6.33
CA ILE A 12 47.32 23.13 -6.26
C ILE A 12 45.86 23.14 -5.85
N VAL A 13 45.17 21.99 -5.90
CA VAL A 13 43.71 21.90 -5.59
C VAL A 13 43.45 21.62 -4.10
N GLN A 14 44.46 21.31 -3.29
CA GLN A 14 44.27 20.93 -1.87
C GLN A 14 44.52 22.02 -0.84
N SER A 15 44.79 23.27 -1.23
CA SER A 15 45.20 24.33 -0.26
C SER A 15 44.21 25.49 -0.10
N LEU A 16 42.98 25.41 -0.53
CA LEU A 16 41.97 26.50 -0.44
C LEU A 16 40.60 26.07 0.10
N ALA A 17 40.55 25.37 1.22
CA ALA A 17 39.27 25.06 1.88
C ALA A 17 39.42 24.87 3.40
N VAL A 18 40.18 25.73 4.09
CA VAL A 18 40.13 25.82 5.57
C VAL A 18 40.26 27.29 5.97
N ALA A 19 39.19 28.05 5.79
CA ALA A 19 38.93 29.29 6.56
C ALA A 19 37.46 29.70 6.36
N GLY A 20 36.68 29.61 7.41
CA GLY A 20 35.45 30.40 7.51
C GLY A 20 34.14 29.63 7.57
N VAL A 21 33.82 29.02 8.71
CA VAL A 21 32.44 29.02 9.23
C VAL A 21 32.53 28.87 10.75
N LEU A 22 32.71 30.00 11.40
CA LEU A 22 32.37 30.15 12.81
C LEU A 22 31.47 31.38 12.86
N ALA A 23 30.13 31.19 12.88
CA ALA A 23 29.20 32.14 13.52
C ALA A 23 27.74 31.68 13.31
N LEU A 24 27.01 31.80 14.41
CA LEU A 24 25.55 31.93 14.52
C LEU A 24 24.74 30.63 14.69
N LEU A 25 24.85 30.09 15.91
CA LEU A 25 23.76 29.38 16.57
C LEU A 25 22.74 30.43 17.08
N ALA A 26 21.76 30.79 16.27
CA ALA A 26 20.57 31.46 16.72
C ALA A 26 19.51 30.41 17.02
N SER A 27 19.36 30.11 18.31
CA SER A 27 18.32 29.27 18.89
C SER A 27 16.92 29.88 18.65
N CYS A 28 16.16 29.38 17.69
CA CYS A 28 14.73 29.64 17.63
C CYS A 28 13.98 28.55 18.40
N HIS A 29 13.79 28.79 19.68
CA HIS A 29 12.82 28.07 20.50
C HIS A 29 11.41 28.49 20.06
N LYS A 30 10.77 27.65 19.28
CA LYS A 30 9.35 27.78 18.95
C LYS A 30 8.54 27.19 20.12
N GLN A 31 8.06 28.05 21.01
CA GLN A 31 7.12 27.65 22.06
C GLN A 31 5.83 27.14 21.41
N VAL A 32 5.51 25.86 21.63
CA VAL A 32 4.20 25.31 21.32
C VAL A 32 3.24 25.83 22.39
N ALA A 33 2.36 26.73 21.98
CA ALA A 33 1.23 27.17 22.81
C ALA A 33 0.27 25.98 22.99
N VAL A 34 0.16 25.51 24.22
CA VAL A 34 -0.88 24.57 24.64
C VAL A 34 -2.21 25.32 24.59
N ALA A 35 -3.07 24.96 23.63
CA ALA A 35 -4.43 25.46 23.57
C ALA A 35 -5.24 24.91 24.75
N ALA A 36 -5.89 25.78 25.47
CA ALA A 36 -6.80 25.48 26.57
C ALA A 36 -8.02 24.68 26.08
N PRO A 37 -8.59 23.78 26.92
CA PRO A 37 -9.74 22.99 26.54
C PRO A 37 -11.00 23.86 26.34
N SER A 38 -11.68 23.60 25.23
CA SER A 38 -12.98 24.21 24.87
C SER A 38 -14.06 23.85 25.90
N PRO A 39 -14.92 24.76 26.33
CA PRO A 39 -15.99 24.48 27.29
C PRO A 39 -17.08 23.58 26.68
N ALA A 40 -17.60 22.69 27.52
CA ALA A 40 -18.65 21.75 27.21
C ALA A 40 -19.96 22.45 26.75
N PRO A 41 -20.74 21.85 25.85
CA PRO A 41 -22.02 22.42 25.43
C PRO A 41 -23.07 22.32 26.56
N GLN A 42 -23.71 23.44 26.82
CA GLN A 42 -24.81 23.56 27.78
C GLN A 42 -26.10 22.91 27.18
N PRO A 43 -26.98 22.36 28.01
CA PRO A 43 -28.25 21.77 27.54
C PRO A 43 -29.22 22.87 27.17
N VAL A 44 -29.69 22.90 25.94
CA VAL A 44 -30.77 23.74 25.48
C VAL A 44 -32.12 23.15 25.85
N ALA A 45 -32.94 23.97 26.47
CA ALA A 45 -34.24 23.67 26.98
C ALA A 45 -35.23 23.21 25.90
N VAL A 46 -36.06 22.23 26.31
CA VAL A 46 -37.19 21.69 25.56
C VAL A 46 -38.27 22.76 25.45
N ALA A 47 -38.66 23.16 24.25
CA ALA A 47 -39.90 23.88 23.97
C ALA A 47 -40.95 22.91 23.43
N LYS A 48 -42.03 22.79 24.16
CA LYS A 48 -43.25 22.07 23.89
C LYS A 48 -44.14 22.90 22.97
N ALA A 49 -44.68 22.33 21.91
CA ALA A 49 -46.04 22.50 21.43
C ALA A 49 -46.28 21.78 20.07
N ALA A 50 -47.21 20.90 20.04
CA ALA A 50 -47.91 20.46 18.84
C ALA A 50 -49.10 21.43 18.59
N PRO A 51 -49.80 21.46 17.47
CA PRO A 51 -50.76 20.44 17.08
C PRO A 51 -50.89 20.25 15.54
N PRO A 52 -51.97 19.56 15.08
CA PRO A 52 -51.91 18.52 14.10
C PRO A 52 -52.38 18.98 12.71
N ALA A 53 -51.88 18.41 11.65
CA ALA A 53 -52.59 18.41 10.38
C ALA A 53 -52.06 17.39 9.40
N THR A 54 -53.03 16.65 8.91
CA THR A 54 -53.19 16.15 7.55
C THR A 54 -52.32 14.95 7.16
N ARG A 55 -53.03 13.84 7.25
CA ARG A 55 -52.71 12.58 6.60
C ARG A 55 -52.71 12.77 5.07
N GLU A 56 -51.51 12.95 4.49
CA GLU A 56 -51.31 12.61 3.08
C GLU A 56 -50.79 11.17 3.03
N THR A 57 -51.54 10.34 2.32
CA THR A 57 -51.15 8.98 1.96
C THR A 57 -49.87 8.97 1.12
N ALA A 58 -48.74 8.99 1.80
CA ALA A 58 -47.47 8.71 1.17
C ALA A 58 -47.42 7.20 0.87
N SER A 59 -47.51 6.90 -0.41
CA SER A 59 -47.18 5.59 -0.98
C SER A 59 -45.85 5.13 -0.36
N ALA A 60 -45.88 4.02 0.34
CA ALA A 60 -44.74 3.44 1.01
C ALA A 60 -43.68 3.07 -0.05
N TYR A 61 -42.74 3.98 -0.28
CA TYR A 61 -41.46 3.62 -0.85
C TYR A 61 -40.75 2.76 0.21
N VAL A 62 -40.85 1.44 0.04
CA VAL A 62 -40.00 0.51 0.78
C VAL A 62 -38.64 0.59 0.13
N PRO A 63 -37.60 1.19 0.80
CA PRO A 63 -36.25 1.08 0.31
C PRO A 63 -35.88 -0.39 0.41
N VAL A 64 -35.82 -1.06 -0.73
CA VAL A 64 -35.19 -2.38 -0.81
C VAL A 64 -33.74 -2.14 -0.44
N LYS A 65 -33.43 -2.37 0.82
CA LYS A 65 -32.05 -2.45 1.32
C LYS A 65 -31.45 -3.71 0.70
N THR A 66 -31.00 -3.61 -0.54
CA THR A 66 -30.18 -4.64 -1.16
C THR A 66 -28.90 -4.72 -0.33
N THR A 67 -28.90 -5.58 0.66
CA THR A 67 -27.65 -6.01 1.31
C THR A 67 -26.78 -6.55 0.17
N PRO A 68 -25.56 -6.03 -0.02
CA PRO A 68 -24.69 -6.55 -1.06
C PRO A 68 -24.52 -8.05 -0.82
N ALA A 69 -25.03 -8.85 -1.72
CA ALA A 69 -24.99 -10.30 -1.57
C ALA A 69 -23.53 -10.75 -1.71
N MET A 70 -23.08 -11.61 -0.80
CA MET A 70 -21.84 -12.34 -0.99
C MET A 70 -21.90 -13.14 -2.29
N PRO A 71 -20.81 -13.20 -3.08
CA PRO A 71 -20.80 -13.98 -4.31
C PRO A 71 -21.16 -15.44 -4.05
N SER A 72 -21.96 -16.03 -4.93
CA SER A 72 -22.26 -17.47 -4.89
C SER A 72 -20.97 -18.29 -5.05
N ALA A 73 -21.02 -19.58 -4.70
CA ALA A 73 -19.86 -20.48 -4.88
C ALA A 73 -19.37 -20.53 -6.34
N GLU A 74 -20.31 -20.53 -7.30
CA GLU A 74 -20.01 -20.49 -8.73
C GLU A 74 -19.32 -19.17 -9.13
N THR A 75 -19.83 -18.06 -8.61
CA THR A 75 -19.22 -16.73 -8.84
C THR A 75 -17.82 -16.67 -8.22
N LYS A 76 -17.61 -17.21 -7.02
CA LYS A 76 -16.28 -17.28 -6.39
C LYS A 76 -15.31 -18.11 -7.25
N ALA A 77 -15.75 -19.22 -7.82
CA ALA A 77 -14.92 -20.03 -8.73
C ALA A 77 -14.55 -19.25 -10.01
N THR A 78 -15.51 -18.48 -10.56
CA THR A 78 -15.24 -17.62 -11.72
C THR A 78 -14.23 -16.53 -11.38
N ILE A 79 -14.40 -15.83 -10.25
CA ILE A 79 -13.44 -14.83 -9.79
C ILE A 79 -12.06 -15.45 -9.58
N GLN A 80 -11.98 -16.63 -8.96
CA GLN A 80 -10.72 -17.32 -8.76
C GLN A 80 -10.03 -17.62 -10.10
N SER A 81 -10.76 -18.08 -11.10
CA SER A 81 -10.20 -18.33 -12.43
C SER A 81 -9.67 -17.07 -13.14
N LEU A 82 -10.22 -15.91 -12.81
CA LEU A 82 -9.68 -14.62 -13.28
C LEU A 82 -8.43 -14.22 -12.50
N LEU A 83 -8.43 -14.44 -11.18
CA LEU A 83 -7.27 -14.16 -10.32
C LEU A 83 -6.06 -15.07 -10.65
N ASP A 84 -6.31 -16.32 -11.04
CA ASP A 84 -5.24 -17.25 -11.46
C ASP A 84 -4.49 -16.79 -12.72
N ARG A 85 -5.02 -15.82 -13.46
CA ARG A 85 -4.38 -15.20 -14.63
C ARG A 85 -3.57 -13.96 -14.28
N ILE A 86 -3.74 -13.43 -13.07
CA ILE A 86 -3.00 -12.28 -12.58
C ILE A 86 -1.54 -12.70 -12.36
N GLN A 87 -0.64 -11.92 -12.91
CA GLN A 87 0.78 -12.24 -12.85
C GLN A 87 1.39 -11.83 -11.50
N ASP A 88 2.43 -12.55 -11.10
CA ASP A 88 3.24 -12.18 -9.95
C ASP A 88 4.01 -10.88 -10.20
N ILE A 89 4.12 -10.07 -9.18
CA ILE A 89 4.86 -8.80 -9.15
C ILE A 89 6.24 -9.07 -8.57
N TYR A 90 7.30 -8.97 -9.37
CA TYR A 90 8.65 -9.32 -8.96
C TYR A 90 9.45 -8.12 -8.44
N PHE A 91 10.37 -8.40 -7.50
CA PHE A 91 11.22 -7.41 -6.85
C PHE A 91 12.70 -7.77 -6.94
N ASP A 92 13.53 -6.75 -6.89
CA ASP A 92 14.98 -6.93 -6.78
C ASP A 92 15.37 -7.47 -5.39
N TYR A 93 16.61 -7.97 -5.31
CA TYR A 93 17.18 -8.40 -4.05
C TYR A 93 17.17 -7.25 -3.03
N ASP A 94 16.70 -7.55 -1.84
CA ASP A 94 16.66 -6.61 -0.70
C ASP A 94 15.90 -5.30 -0.98
N LYS A 95 14.95 -5.31 -1.95
CA LYS A 95 14.14 -4.15 -2.30
C LYS A 95 12.65 -4.44 -2.25
N HIS A 96 11.89 -3.39 -1.97
CA HIS A 96 10.42 -3.35 -2.05
C HIS A 96 9.93 -2.28 -3.05
N ALA A 97 10.84 -1.57 -3.72
CA ALA A 97 10.46 -0.67 -4.80
C ALA A 97 9.94 -1.45 -6.01
N LEU A 98 8.84 -0.98 -6.60
CA LEU A 98 8.29 -1.58 -7.82
C LEU A 98 9.23 -1.31 -8.99
N ARG A 99 9.54 -2.37 -9.73
CA ARG A 99 10.32 -2.32 -10.98
C ARG A 99 9.44 -1.84 -12.13
N PRO A 100 10.00 -1.36 -13.24
CA PRO A 100 9.22 -0.95 -14.41
C PRO A 100 8.33 -2.07 -14.98
N ASP A 101 8.81 -3.31 -14.99
CA ASP A 101 8.02 -4.49 -15.40
C ASP A 101 6.87 -4.78 -14.42
N ALA A 102 7.10 -4.68 -13.11
CA ALA A 102 6.08 -4.82 -12.08
C ALA A 102 4.97 -3.74 -12.22
N LEU A 103 5.34 -2.49 -12.51
CA LEU A 103 4.38 -1.42 -12.78
C LEU A 103 3.50 -1.74 -14.00
N SER A 104 4.12 -2.23 -15.09
CA SER A 104 3.40 -2.62 -16.31
C SER A 104 2.44 -3.78 -16.04
N THR A 105 2.85 -4.78 -15.27
CA THR A 105 2.02 -5.92 -14.86
C THR A 105 0.80 -5.44 -14.07
N LEU A 106 1.02 -4.64 -13.02
CA LEU A 106 -0.06 -4.10 -12.19
C LEU A 106 -1.04 -3.24 -13.00
N GLN A 107 -0.55 -2.44 -13.97
CA GLN A 107 -1.40 -1.65 -14.86
C GLN A 107 -2.27 -2.53 -15.76
N ALA A 108 -1.71 -3.61 -16.32
CA ALA A 108 -2.45 -4.55 -17.16
C ALA A 108 -3.56 -5.26 -16.38
N ASP A 109 -3.27 -5.67 -15.15
CA ASP A 109 -4.18 -6.44 -14.30
C ASP A 109 -5.24 -5.57 -13.61
N ALA A 110 -4.94 -4.27 -13.39
CA ALA A 110 -5.80 -3.35 -12.64
C ALA A 110 -7.23 -3.24 -13.21
N LYS A 111 -7.40 -3.37 -14.53
CA LYS A 111 -8.73 -3.34 -15.15
C LYS A 111 -9.58 -4.50 -14.67
N THR A 112 -9.07 -5.71 -14.77
CA THR A 112 -9.77 -6.94 -14.34
C THR A 112 -10.07 -6.91 -12.85
N LEU A 113 -9.09 -6.52 -12.02
CA LEU A 113 -9.26 -6.40 -10.58
C LEU A 113 -10.34 -5.36 -10.22
N ARG A 114 -10.37 -4.22 -10.89
CA ARG A 114 -11.38 -3.18 -10.67
C ARG A 114 -12.77 -3.66 -11.05
N GLU A 115 -12.93 -4.34 -12.18
CA GLU A 115 -14.21 -4.90 -12.62
C GLU A 115 -14.77 -5.88 -11.58
N ILE A 116 -13.93 -6.77 -11.04
CA ILE A 116 -14.30 -7.69 -9.95
C ILE A 116 -14.78 -6.90 -8.72
N LEU A 117 -14.01 -5.93 -8.26
CA LEU A 117 -14.31 -5.18 -7.04
C LEU A 117 -15.52 -4.25 -7.17
N GLN A 118 -15.77 -3.70 -8.36
CA GLN A 118 -16.97 -2.90 -8.63
C GLN A 118 -18.23 -3.75 -8.68
N GLN A 119 -18.15 -4.94 -9.27
CA GLN A 119 -19.26 -5.87 -9.35
C GLN A 119 -19.61 -6.48 -7.97
N TYR A 120 -18.60 -6.66 -7.12
CA TYR A 120 -18.75 -7.26 -5.78
C TYR A 120 -18.18 -6.34 -4.69
N PRO A 121 -18.92 -5.30 -4.23
CA PRO A 121 -18.42 -4.31 -3.28
C PRO A 121 -18.00 -4.86 -1.91
N THR A 122 -18.51 -6.04 -1.52
CA THR A 122 -18.14 -6.74 -0.28
C THR A 122 -16.94 -7.67 -0.43
N TYR A 123 -16.52 -7.95 -1.69
CA TYR A 123 -15.40 -8.82 -1.97
C TYR A 123 -14.07 -8.12 -1.67
N LYS A 124 -13.14 -8.88 -1.13
CA LYS A 124 -11.81 -8.37 -0.78
C LYS A 124 -10.73 -9.19 -1.46
N LEU A 125 -9.66 -8.51 -1.80
CA LEU A 125 -8.43 -9.10 -2.32
C LEU A 125 -7.32 -8.99 -1.29
N THR A 126 -6.47 -10.00 -1.24
CA THR A 126 -5.25 -10.00 -0.43
C THR A 126 -4.03 -9.92 -1.33
N VAL A 127 -3.21 -8.92 -1.09
CA VAL A 127 -1.87 -8.78 -1.69
C VAL A 127 -0.89 -9.46 -0.75
N GLN A 128 -0.32 -10.56 -1.19
CA GLN A 128 0.60 -11.39 -0.42
C GLN A 128 2.04 -11.05 -0.80
N GLY A 129 2.92 -10.84 0.19
CA GLY A 129 4.33 -10.53 -0.03
C GLY A 129 5.23 -11.69 0.36
N PHE A 130 6.23 -11.98 -0.48
CA PHE A 130 7.15 -13.10 -0.33
C PHE A 130 8.60 -12.67 -0.51
N CYS A 131 9.52 -13.41 0.08
CA CYS A 131 10.95 -13.22 -0.02
C CYS A 131 11.65 -14.51 -0.41
N ASP A 132 12.91 -14.40 -0.83
CA ASP A 132 13.80 -15.55 -0.95
C ASP A 132 14.25 -16.04 0.45
N GLU A 133 14.96 -17.14 0.51
CA GLU A 133 15.35 -17.82 1.75
C GLU A 133 16.39 -17.09 2.60
N ARG A 134 17.09 -16.11 2.05
CA ARG A 134 18.23 -15.43 2.69
C ARG A 134 17.76 -14.45 3.77
N GLY A 135 18.52 -14.38 4.87
CA GLY A 135 18.23 -13.48 5.99
C GLY A 135 17.37 -14.12 7.08
N SER A 136 17.08 -13.37 8.15
CA SER A 136 16.26 -13.84 9.26
C SER A 136 14.76 -13.86 8.91
N ASP A 137 13.98 -14.58 9.69
CA ASP A 137 12.53 -14.70 9.49
C ASP A 137 11.84 -13.35 9.72
N GLU A 138 12.23 -12.64 10.77
CA GLU A 138 11.67 -11.34 11.13
C GLU A 138 11.96 -10.30 10.05
N TYR A 139 13.18 -10.31 9.52
CA TYR A 139 13.57 -9.41 8.42
C TYR A 139 12.73 -9.68 7.18
N ASN A 140 12.63 -10.96 6.77
CA ASN A 140 11.87 -11.34 5.59
C ASN A 140 10.36 -11.09 5.75
N LEU A 141 9.83 -11.26 6.96
CA LEU A 141 8.43 -10.92 7.24
C LEU A 141 8.19 -9.41 7.04
N ALA A 142 9.07 -8.56 7.54
CA ALA A 142 8.97 -7.11 7.36
C ALA A 142 9.17 -6.71 5.89
N LEU A 143 10.13 -7.31 5.17
CA LEU A 143 10.37 -7.04 3.75
C LEU A 143 9.21 -7.48 2.86
N GLY A 144 8.62 -8.65 3.15
CA GLY A 144 7.43 -9.14 2.47
C GLY A 144 6.22 -8.22 2.68
N ASP A 145 6.02 -7.71 3.90
CA ASP A 145 4.97 -6.72 4.19
C ASP A 145 5.19 -5.42 3.41
N ALA A 146 6.43 -4.91 3.37
CA ALA A 146 6.76 -3.70 2.59
C ALA A 146 6.50 -3.89 1.09
N ARG A 147 6.77 -5.07 0.51
CA ARG A 147 6.46 -5.42 -0.88
C ARG A 147 4.96 -5.45 -1.16
N ALA A 148 4.20 -6.14 -0.29
CA ALA A 148 2.75 -6.21 -0.40
C ALA A 148 2.12 -4.82 -0.33
N ARG A 149 2.55 -3.98 0.62
CA ARG A 149 2.08 -2.58 0.75
C ARG A 149 2.41 -1.75 -0.49
N LYS A 150 3.60 -1.88 -1.06
CA LYS A 150 3.96 -1.13 -2.28
C LYS A 150 3.09 -1.52 -3.47
N ALA A 151 2.78 -2.79 -3.64
CA ALA A 151 1.85 -3.24 -4.67
C ALA A 151 0.42 -2.72 -4.40
N GLN A 152 -0.07 -2.79 -3.14
CA GLN A 152 -1.36 -2.23 -2.75
C GLN A 152 -1.44 -0.73 -3.03
N GLU A 153 -0.49 0.07 -2.54
CA GLU A 153 -0.43 1.52 -2.76
C GLU A 153 -0.55 1.86 -4.25
N PHE A 154 0.16 1.11 -5.11
CA PHE A 154 0.08 1.35 -6.55
C PHE A 154 -1.29 0.98 -7.14
N LEU A 155 -1.89 -0.14 -6.72
CA LEU A 155 -3.25 -0.51 -7.12
C LEU A 155 -4.28 0.55 -6.72
N GLU A 156 -4.13 1.18 -5.55
CA GLU A 156 -4.97 2.28 -5.10
C GLU A 156 -4.83 3.50 -6.03
N THR A 157 -3.61 3.83 -6.49
CA THR A 157 -3.42 4.90 -7.50
C THR A 157 -4.09 4.58 -8.84
N LEU A 158 -4.27 3.29 -9.15
CA LEU A 158 -4.99 2.82 -10.33
C LEU A 158 -6.52 2.75 -10.10
N GLY A 159 -7.01 3.21 -8.94
CA GLY A 159 -8.43 3.36 -8.63
C GLY A 159 -9.09 2.14 -8.00
N LEU A 160 -8.32 1.19 -7.44
CA LEU A 160 -8.88 0.13 -6.63
C LEU A 160 -9.19 0.66 -5.21
N PRO A 161 -10.34 0.32 -4.59
CA PRO A 161 -10.69 0.81 -3.26
C PRO A 161 -9.80 0.20 -2.18
N ALA A 162 -9.14 1.03 -1.36
CA ALA A 162 -8.31 0.57 -0.24
C ALA A 162 -9.07 -0.33 0.74
N SER A 163 -10.38 -0.10 0.93
CA SER A 163 -11.24 -0.90 1.81
C SER A 163 -11.45 -2.35 1.36
N GLN A 164 -11.18 -2.63 0.08
CA GLN A 164 -11.27 -3.96 -0.52
C GLN A 164 -9.90 -4.62 -0.72
N LEU A 165 -8.81 -3.96 -0.31
CA LEU A 165 -7.46 -4.47 -0.40
C LEU A 165 -6.89 -4.73 1.00
N ARG A 166 -6.22 -5.86 1.16
CA ARG A 166 -5.52 -6.25 2.38
C ARG A 166 -4.13 -6.73 2.05
N THR A 167 -3.18 -6.53 2.94
CA THR A 167 -1.80 -7.06 2.80
C THR A 167 -1.55 -8.18 3.80
N VAL A 168 -0.78 -9.18 3.37
CA VAL A 168 -0.27 -10.24 4.22
C VAL A 168 1.15 -10.56 3.79
N SER A 169 2.07 -10.68 4.73
CA SER A 169 3.43 -11.17 4.46
C SER A 169 3.55 -12.63 4.85
N PHE A 170 4.18 -13.40 3.99
CA PHE A 170 4.64 -14.76 4.29
C PHE A 170 6.16 -14.82 4.46
N GLY A 171 6.85 -13.69 4.35
CA GLY A 171 8.31 -13.68 4.43
C GLY A 171 8.92 -14.70 3.49
N LYS A 172 9.74 -15.61 4.01
CA LYS A 172 10.37 -16.72 3.27
C LYS A 172 9.67 -18.07 3.42
N GLU A 173 8.50 -18.12 4.11
CA GLU A 173 7.84 -19.39 4.46
C GLU A 173 7.17 -20.12 3.30
N LYS A 174 6.71 -19.38 2.27
CA LYS A 174 5.97 -19.95 1.13
C LYS A 174 6.72 -19.74 -0.19
N GLN A 175 7.80 -20.47 -0.36
CA GLN A 175 8.59 -20.43 -1.56
C GLN A 175 7.91 -21.22 -2.70
N VAL A 176 8.03 -20.71 -3.93
CA VAL A 176 7.59 -21.40 -5.16
C VAL A 176 8.75 -22.10 -5.85
N CYS A 177 9.96 -21.90 -5.37
CA CYS A 177 11.18 -22.49 -5.87
C CYS A 177 12.14 -22.71 -4.70
N THR A 178 12.80 -23.86 -4.63
CA THR A 178 13.65 -24.29 -3.50
C THR A 178 15.12 -24.49 -3.87
N ASP A 179 15.49 -24.21 -5.13
CA ASP A 179 16.89 -24.26 -5.55
C ASP A 179 17.65 -23.04 -4.97
N HIS A 180 18.92 -23.24 -4.62
CA HIS A 180 19.76 -22.22 -4.01
C HIS A 180 20.52 -21.40 -5.07
N ASP A 181 19.79 -20.82 -6.03
CA ASP A 181 20.35 -19.99 -7.10
C ASP A 181 19.54 -18.70 -7.35
N GLU A 182 20.13 -17.76 -8.08
CA GLU A 182 19.51 -16.46 -8.33
C GLU A 182 18.21 -16.57 -9.15
N THR A 183 18.10 -17.55 -10.03
CA THR A 183 16.88 -17.78 -10.83
C THR A 183 15.71 -18.15 -9.93
N CYS A 184 15.96 -19.05 -8.99
CA CYS A 184 14.99 -19.48 -8.00
C CYS A 184 14.66 -18.35 -7.01
N TRP A 185 15.67 -17.68 -6.46
CA TRP A 185 15.47 -16.54 -5.54
C TRP A 185 14.66 -15.43 -6.19
N GLN A 186 14.88 -15.11 -7.48
CA GLN A 186 14.09 -14.11 -8.21
C GLN A 186 12.61 -14.50 -8.28
N ARG A 187 12.27 -15.78 -8.42
CA ARG A 187 10.88 -16.25 -8.42
C ARG A 187 10.22 -16.14 -7.04
N ASN A 188 11.01 -16.26 -5.98
CA ASN A 188 10.52 -16.13 -4.61
C ASN A 188 10.31 -14.66 -4.20
N ARG A 189 11.09 -13.71 -4.72
CA ARG A 189 10.95 -12.28 -4.43
C ARG A 189 9.76 -11.69 -5.19
N ARG A 190 8.54 -11.95 -4.72
CA ARG A 190 7.31 -11.54 -5.41
C ARG A 190 6.24 -11.01 -4.47
N ALA A 191 5.26 -10.34 -5.04
CA ALA A 191 3.93 -10.20 -4.45
C ALA A 191 2.91 -10.89 -5.36
N HIS A 192 1.87 -11.45 -4.76
CA HIS A 192 0.80 -12.19 -5.43
C HIS A 192 -0.57 -11.66 -4.97
N ILE A 193 -1.54 -11.57 -5.88
CA ILE A 193 -2.88 -11.09 -5.58
C ILE A 193 -3.84 -12.28 -5.60
N THR A 194 -4.57 -12.47 -4.51
CA THR A 194 -5.53 -13.56 -4.35
C THR A 194 -6.81 -13.08 -3.67
N GLN A 195 -7.83 -13.93 -3.62
CA GLN A 195 -9.01 -13.64 -2.82
C GLN A 195 -8.69 -13.60 -1.32
N ASP A 196 -9.39 -12.77 -0.56
CA ASP A 196 -9.31 -12.80 0.90
C ASP A 196 -10.05 -14.04 1.42
N GLN A 197 -9.32 -14.92 2.12
CA GLN A 197 -9.88 -16.16 2.69
C GLN A 197 -10.70 -15.92 3.98
N SER A 198 -10.74 -14.70 4.49
CA SER A 198 -11.50 -14.32 5.68
C SER A 198 -12.94 -13.87 5.38
N SER A 199 -13.38 -13.97 4.12
CA SER A 199 -14.69 -13.50 3.63
C SER A 199 -15.68 -14.64 3.41
#